data_8bbe69cd3934c4635cfe291aefa3fd6f
#
_entry.id   8bbe69cd3934c4635cfe291aefa3fd6f
#
_cell.length_a   1.000
_cell.length_b   1.000
_cell.length_c   1.000
_cell.angle_alpha   90.00
_cell.angle_beta   90.00
_cell.angle_gamma   90.00
#
_symmetry.space_group_name_H-M   'P 1'
#
loop_
_entity.id
_entity.type
_entity.pdbx_description
1 polymer ?
#
loop_
_entity_poly.entity_id
_entity_poly.type
_entity_poly.pdbx_seq_one_letter_code
_entity_poly.pdbx_strand_id
1 'polypeptide(L)'
;MSWNFRNSYRAGALVFVAAFSLASFPQKSHGRKSQQPTSPAAPPPSAKEIVRRAMQRDVSNWAQEKNYTFIQRIEQRELNADGGVKSNKSETEEIIFLYDQPYAHLIKRNDQPLSDAEARKVAKKLNDTMEKRRAETSSEREKRLAEFEKRHCEEHEFLLEVPDAYDFRIVGEETLNGRPAYVISGEPRADFRPTVNAARVLPKLRPKLWIDKTEFQWLRMDADVIDTITWGGFLLRLHPGSHIEIEQTLVNNEVWLPLHAHIVFDARVALVKPIRLDIHAAFSDYKKFRAESKIISVGEVQH
;
A
#
# COMPACT_ATOMS: atom_id res chain seq x y z
N MET A 1 25.24 -22.17 2.29
CA MET A 1 24.71 -20.83 2.62
C MET A 1 23.27 -20.78 2.15
N SER A 2 22.32 -21.18 2.98
CA SER A 2 20.90 -21.16 2.67
C SER A 2 20.37 -19.75 2.98
N TRP A 3 20.28 -18.92 1.98
CA TRP A 3 19.65 -17.61 2.12
C TRP A 3 18.15 -17.83 2.28
N ASN A 4 17.65 -17.44 3.45
CA ASN A 4 16.24 -17.57 3.82
C ASN A 4 15.41 -16.54 3.04
N PHE A 5 15.04 -16.87 1.81
CA PHE A 5 14.15 -16.09 0.93
C PHE A 5 12.79 -15.73 1.60
N ARG A 6 12.41 -16.45 2.67
CA ARG A 6 11.15 -16.24 3.42
C ARG A 6 10.97 -14.85 4.02
N ASN A 7 12.07 -14.11 4.30
CA ASN A 7 11.98 -12.76 4.87
C ASN A 7 11.99 -11.66 3.81
N SER A 8 12.55 -11.90 2.62
CA SER A 8 12.64 -10.90 1.56
C SER A 8 11.33 -10.71 0.79
N TYR A 9 10.50 -11.76 0.69
CA TYR A 9 9.16 -11.65 0.06
C TYR A 9 8.14 -10.90 0.95
N ARG A 10 8.27 -10.99 2.28
CA ARG A 10 7.46 -10.21 3.21
C ARG A 10 7.73 -8.71 3.11
N ALA A 11 8.97 -8.32 2.82
CA ALA A 11 9.32 -6.92 2.60
C ALA A 11 8.85 -6.40 1.22
N GLY A 12 8.86 -7.26 0.18
CA GLY A 12 8.48 -6.86 -1.18
C GLY A 12 6.98 -6.69 -1.36
N ALA A 13 6.15 -7.58 -0.82
CA ALA A 13 4.68 -7.47 -0.90
C ALA A 13 4.14 -6.38 0.03
N LEU A 14 4.75 -6.19 1.21
CA LEU A 14 4.44 -5.10 2.13
C LEU A 14 4.85 -3.72 1.58
N VAL A 15 5.94 -3.63 0.81
CA VAL A 15 6.42 -2.35 0.26
C VAL A 15 5.45 -1.76 -0.78
N PHE A 16 4.71 -2.58 -1.54
CA PHE A 16 3.72 -2.05 -2.49
C PHE A 16 2.35 -1.75 -1.86
N VAL A 17 1.99 -2.40 -0.77
CA VAL A 17 0.72 -2.16 -0.05
C VAL A 17 0.89 -1.15 1.09
N ALA A 18 2.11 -1.02 1.65
CA ALA A 18 2.45 -0.03 2.66
C ALA A 18 2.91 1.32 2.08
N ALA A 19 2.98 1.47 0.74
CA ALA A 19 3.33 2.73 0.08
C ALA A 19 2.26 3.84 0.23
N PHE A 20 1.29 3.65 1.09
CA PHE A 20 0.20 4.60 1.28
C PHE A 20 0.09 5.04 2.72
N SER A 21 1.10 5.72 3.27
CA SER A 21 0.86 6.26 4.61
C SER A 21 1.91 7.24 5.16
N LEU A 22 1.54 8.45 5.50
CA LEU A 22 1.89 9.41 6.59
C LEU A 22 2.45 10.79 6.28
N ALA A 23 1.82 11.79 6.77
CA ALA A 23 2.30 12.80 7.76
C ALA A 23 1.27 13.88 8.06
N SER A 24 1.13 14.25 9.34
CA SER A 24 0.26 15.34 9.79
C SER A 24 1.10 16.49 10.34
N PHE A 25 0.83 17.72 9.88
CA PHE A 25 1.09 18.97 10.63
C PHE A 25 -0.23 19.66 10.96
N PRO A 26 -0.39 20.26 12.14
CA PRO A 26 -1.62 20.91 12.53
C PRO A 26 -1.74 22.29 11.86
N GLN A 27 -2.75 22.46 11.01
CA GLN A 27 -3.10 23.76 10.43
C GLN A 27 -4.18 24.42 11.27
N LYS A 28 -3.86 25.57 11.88
CA LYS A 28 -4.82 26.43 12.57
C LYS A 28 -5.79 27.04 11.56
N SER A 29 -7.07 26.71 11.70
CA SER A 29 -8.14 27.33 10.92
C SER A 29 -8.48 28.71 11.45
N HIS A 30 -8.33 29.76 10.63
CA HIS A 30 -8.99 31.04 10.83
C HIS A 30 -10.20 31.10 9.89
N GLY A 31 -11.37 31.06 10.47
CA GLY A 31 -12.61 31.19 9.74
C GLY A 31 -12.83 32.62 9.23
N ARG A 32 -13.07 32.77 7.94
CA ARG A 32 -13.68 33.98 7.36
C ARG A 32 -14.76 33.54 6.36
N LYS A 33 -16.02 33.70 6.75
CA LYS A 33 -17.16 33.63 5.85
C LYS A 33 -17.11 34.82 4.90
N SER A 34 -16.89 34.58 3.62
CA SER A 34 -17.17 35.54 2.55
C SER A 34 -18.16 34.90 1.58
N GLN A 35 -19.31 35.55 1.42
CA GLN A 35 -20.26 35.24 0.35
C GLN A 35 -19.57 35.55 -0.99
N GLN A 36 -19.50 34.54 -1.85
CA GLN A 36 -18.92 34.66 -3.17
C GLN A 36 -20.05 34.92 -4.19
N PRO A 37 -19.91 35.90 -5.06
CA PRO A 37 -20.84 36.08 -6.18
C PRO A 37 -20.70 34.91 -7.16
N THR A 38 -21.79 34.50 -7.77
CA THR A 38 -21.88 33.45 -8.80
C THR A 38 -21.00 33.81 -9.99
N SER A 39 -19.78 33.29 -9.98
CA SER A 39 -18.85 33.33 -11.11
C SER A 39 -19.30 32.30 -12.16
N PRO A 40 -19.10 32.54 -13.48
CA PRO A 40 -19.36 31.54 -14.50
C PRO A 40 -18.62 30.24 -14.15
N ALA A 41 -19.27 29.10 -14.38
CA ALA A 41 -18.74 27.78 -14.02
C ALA A 41 -17.30 27.66 -14.52
N ALA A 42 -16.36 27.43 -13.60
CA ALA A 42 -14.97 27.22 -13.94
C ALA A 42 -14.87 26.04 -14.92
N PRO A 43 -13.99 26.08 -15.93
CA PRO A 43 -13.80 24.97 -16.85
C PRO A 43 -13.48 23.69 -16.04
N PRO A 44 -13.93 22.51 -16.51
CA PRO A 44 -13.65 21.26 -15.81
C PRO A 44 -12.13 21.10 -15.60
N PRO A 45 -11.70 20.56 -14.46
CA PRO A 45 -10.28 20.43 -14.14
C PRO A 45 -9.58 19.53 -15.19
N SER A 46 -8.35 19.87 -15.54
CA SER A 46 -7.54 19.03 -16.43
C SER A 46 -7.22 17.68 -15.79
N ALA A 47 -6.94 16.64 -16.61
CA ALA A 47 -6.55 15.32 -16.11
C ALA A 47 -5.40 15.39 -15.10
N LYS A 48 -4.38 16.20 -15.40
CA LYS A 48 -3.23 16.43 -14.49
C LYS A 48 -3.67 17.03 -13.15
N GLU A 49 -4.60 17.98 -13.18
CA GLU A 49 -5.12 18.62 -11.96
C GLU A 49 -5.96 17.64 -11.13
N ILE A 50 -6.76 16.79 -11.78
CA ILE A 50 -7.52 15.73 -11.10
C ILE A 50 -6.56 14.77 -10.39
N VAL A 51 -5.52 14.30 -11.08
CA VAL A 51 -4.50 13.41 -10.49
C VAL A 51 -3.78 14.10 -9.35
N ARG A 52 -3.40 15.38 -9.49
CA ARG A 52 -2.75 16.13 -8.40
C ARG A 52 -3.61 16.17 -7.14
N ARG A 53 -4.90 16.47 -7.28
CA ARG A 53 -5.85 16.46 -6.15
C ARG A 53 -5.97 15.07 -5.54
N ALA A 54 -6.00 14.03 -6.37
CA ALA A 54 -6.08 12.66 -5.88
C ALA A 54 -4.85 12.29 -5.04
N MET A 55 -3.65 12.62 -5.48
CA MET A 55 -2.42 12.35 -4.71
C MET A 55 -2.39 13.15 -3.40
N GLN A 56 -2.80 14.41 -3.41
CA GLN A 56 -2.90 15.23 -2.20
C GLN A 56 -3.94 14.69 -1.23
N ARG A 57 -5.07 14.19 -1.76
CA ARG A 57 -6.12 13.59 -0.95
C ARG A 57 -5.63 12.31 -0.26
N ASP A 58 -4.93 11.49 -1.00
CA ASP A 58 -4.33 10.25 -0.50
C ASP A 58 -3.34 10.52 0.63
N VAL A 59 -2.43 11.47 0.43
CA VAL A 59 -1.51 11.92 1.49
C VAL A 59 -2.26 12.35 2.76
N SER A 60 -3.40 13.03 2.64
CA SER A 60 -4.20 13.44 3.80
C SER A 60 -5.00 12.32 4.46
N ASN A 61 -5.35 11.27 3.71
CA ASN A 61 -6.11 10.12 4.18
C ASN A 61 -5.35 9.31 5.24
N TRP A 62 -4.04 9.23 5.11
CA TRP A 62 -3.18 8.49 6.01
C TRP A 62 -3.32 8.80 7.50
N ALA A 63 -3.52 10.03 7.90
CA ALA A 63 -3.66 10.38 9.31
C ALA A 63 -4.77 9.56 10.01
N GLN A 64 -5.72 9.04 9.23
CA GLN A 64 -6.82 8.23 9.70
C GLN A 64 -6.57 6.74 9.54
N GLU A 65 -5.87 6.30 8.49
CA GLU A 65 -5.54 4.89 8.24
C GLU A 65 -4.84 4.22 9.41
N LYS A 66 -3.87 4.90 10.02
CA LYS A 66 -3.13 4.41 11.19
C LYS A 66 -3.99 4.11 12.42
N ASN A 67 -5.26 4.50 12.40
CA ASN A 67 -6.20 4.19 13.47
C ASN A 67 -6.99 2.90 13.21
N TYR A 68 -6.66 2.15 12.16
CA TYR A 68 -7.39 0.96 11.79
C TYR A 68 -6.53 -0.29 11.87
N THR A 69 -7.08 -1.32 12.51
CA THR A 69 -6.62 -2.70 12.38
C THR A 69 -7.45 -3.40 11.31
N PHE A 70 -6.92 -4.45 10.72
CA PHE A 70 -7.61 -5.17 9.65
C PHE A 70 -7.05 -6.58 9.46
N ILE A 71 -7.80 -7.40 8.72
CA ILE A 71 -7.34 -8.70 8.23
C ILE A 71 -6.85 -8.53 6.80
N GLN A 72 -5.64 -9.04 6.52
CA GLN A 72 -5.16 -9.22 5.16
C GLN A 72 -4.99 -10.69 4.83
N ARG A 73 -5.46 -11.12 3.66
CA ARG A 73 -5.20 -12.43 3.07
C ARG A 73 -4.37 -12.26 1.82
N ILE A 74 -3.18 -12.84 1.81
CA ILE A 74 -2.29 -12.80 0.65
C ILE A 74 -2.19 -14.21 0.10
N GLU A 75 -2.58 -14.39 -1.16
CA GLU A 75 -2.39 -15.61 -1.94
C GLU A 75 -1.29 -15.38 -2.97
N GLN A 76 -0.32 -16.27 -3.01
CA GLN A 76 0.79 -16.22 -3.94
C GLN A 76 0.86 -17.53 -4.73
N ARG A 77 0.72 -17.42 -6.04
CA ARG A 77 0.90 -18.51 -7.00
C ARG A 77 2.23 -18.33 -7.73
N GLU A 78 3.08 -19.35 -7.68
CA GLU A 78 4.25 -19.42 -8.56
C GLU A 78 3.82 -20.08 -9.86
N LEU A 79 4.12 -19.44 -10.99
CA LEU A 79 3.73 -19.93 -12.31
C LEU A 79 4.93 -20.57 -13.03
N ASN A 80 4.66 -21.60 -13.82
CA ASN A 80 5.59 -22.19 -14.77
C ASN A 80 5.76 -21.28 -16.00
N ALA A 81 6.66 -21.66 -16.89
CA ALA A 81 6.90 -20.93 -18.14
C ALA A 81 5.69 -20.93 -19.09
N ASP A 82 4.86 -21.97 -19.02
CA ASP A 82 3.61 -22.13 -19.77
C ASP A 82 2.39 -21.46 -19.15
N GLY A 83 2.56 -20.81 -17.98
CA GLY A 83 1.49 -20.15 -17.22
C GLY A 83 0.75 -21.08 -16.25
N GLY A 84 1.06 -22.35 -16.20
CA GLY A 84 0.47 -23.29 -15.23
C GLY A 84 0.93 -22.97 -13.80
N VAL A 85 0.07 -23.25 -12.80
CA VAL A 85 0.39 -23.05 -11.39
C VAL A 85 1.35 -24.12 -10.90
N LYS A 86 2.55 -23.73 -10.50
CA LYS A 86 3.59 -24.60 -9.93
C LYS A 86 3.41 -24.78 -8.42
N SER A 87 3.07 -23.74 -7.72
CA SER A 87 2.75 -23.76 -6.30
C SER A 87 1.78 -22.65 -5.93
N ASN A 88 0.95 -22.93 -4.95
CA ASN A 88 0.03 -21.96 -4.36
C ASN A 88 0.23 -21.92 -2.85
N LYS A 89 0.24 -20.73 -2.26
CA LYS A 89 0.36 -20.50 -0.83
C LYS A 89 -0.52 -19.33 -0.46
N SER A 90 -1.22 -19.42 0.66
CA SER A 90 -1.89 -18.26 1.24
C SER A 90 -1.51 -18.08 2.71
N GLU A 91 -1.43 -16.82 3.13
CA GLU A 91 -1.28 -16.43 4.52
C GLU A 91 -2.37 -15.40 4.83
N THR A 92 -3.05 -15.59 5.97
CA THR A 92 -3.99 -14.61 6.52
C THR A 92 -3.38 -14.06 7.79
N GLU A 93 -3.27 -12.75 7.84
CA GLU A 93 -2.66 -12.03 8.95
C GLU A 93 -3.64 -10.99 9.49
N GLU A 94 -3.68 -10.83 10.80
CA GLU A 94 -4.30 -9.69 11.45
C GLU A 94 -3.25 -8.60 11.63
N ILE A 95 -3.52 -7.41 11.08
CA ILE A 95 -2.64 -6.25 11.26
C ILE A 95 -3.10 -5.50 12.49
N ILE A 96 -2.30 -5.55 13.52
CA ILE A 96 -2.51 -4.89 14.81
C ILE A 96 -1.42 -3.86 15.09
N PHE A 97 -1.67 -2.93 16.00
CA PHE A 97 -0.64 -1.97 16.41
C PHE A 97 -0.01 -2.38 17.74
N LEU A 98 1.30 -2.52 17.73
CA LEU A 98 2.09 -2.75 18.93
C LEU A 98 3.02 -1.55 19.15
N TYR A 99 2.84 -0.83 20.26
CA TYR A 99 3.67 0.35 20.59
C TYR A 99 3.83 1.32 19.41
N ASP A 100 2.70 1.71 18.84
CA ASP A 100 2.56 2.70 17.74
C ASP A 100 3.13 2.26 16.38
N GLN A 101 3.34 0.96 16.18
CA GLN A 101 3.73 0.42 14.88
C GLN A 101 2.90 -0.79 14.49
N PRO A 102 2.58 -0.94 13.19
CA PRO A 102 1.87 -2.11 12.69
C PRO A 102 2.69 -3.39 12.90
N TYR A 103 1.98 -4.46 13.22
CA TYR A 103 2.51 -5.80 13.39
C TYR A 103 1.59 -6.79 12.69
N ALA A 104 2.14 -7.58 11.78
CA ALA A 104 1.42 -8.64 11.10
C ALA A 104 1.41 -9.91 11.96
N HIS A 105 0.23 -10.25 12.50
CA HIS A 105 -0.02 -11.45 13.29
C HIS A 105 -0.61 -12.54 12.41
N LEU A 106 0.17 -13.57 12.09
CA LEU A 106 -0.30 -14.68 11.25
C LEU A 106 -1.37 -15.49 11.99
N ILE A 107 -2.55 -15.65 11.37
CA ILE A 107 -3.69 -16.39 11.94
C ILE A 107 -4.07 -17.64 11.15
N LYS A 108 -3.82 -17.66 9.82
CA LYS A 108 -4.05 -18.84 8.97
C LYS A 108 -2.94 -19.01 7.95
N ARG A 109 -2.74 -20.26 7.52
CA ARG A 109 -1.89 -20.61 6.38
C ARG A 109 -2.61 -21.57 5.46
N ASN A 110 -2.58 -21.31 4.15
CA ASN A 110 -3.34 -22.05 3.14
C ASN A 110 -4.82 -22.21 3.52
N ASP A 111 -5.40 -21.10 4.03
CA ASP A 111 -6.78 -20.97 4.48
C ASP A 111 -7.17 -21.90 5.64
N GLN A 112 -6.21 -22.57 6.26
CA GLN A 112 -6.39 -23.42 7.43
C GLN A 112 -5.86 -22.74 8.69
N PRO A 113 -6.45 -22.98 9.86
CA PRO A 113 -5.88 -22.59 11.14
C PRO A 113 -4.43 -23.09 11.26
N LEU A 114 -3.61 -22.35 11.99
CA LEU A 114 -2.24 -22.76 12.25
C LEU A 114 -2.23 -24.07 13.07
N SER A 115 -1.29 -24.96 12.75
CA SER A 115 -0.99 -26.08 13.64
C SER A 115 -0.51 -25.59 15.01
N ASP A 116 -0.68 -26.38 16.06
CA ASP A 116 -0.24 -26.03 17.43
C ASP A 116 1.24 -25.60 17.48
N ALA A 117 2.09 -26.27 16.70
CA ALA A 117 3.51 -25.93 16.62
C ALA A 117 3.74 -24.57 15.96
N GLU A 118 2.98 -24.23 14.93
CA GLU A 118 3.05 -22.91 14.27
C GLU A 118 2.43 -21.82 15.15
N ALA A 119 1.28 -22.09 15.77
CA ALA A 119 0.62 -21.17 16.69
C ALA A 119 1.56 -20.79 17.86
N ARG A 120 2.23 -21.77 18.47
CA ARG A 120 3.25 -21.50 19.50
C ARG A 120 4.41 -20.64 18.99
N LYS A 121 4.90 -20.86 17.77
CA LYS A 121 5.97 -20.03 17.17
C LYS A 121 5.50 -18.61 16.92
N VAL A 122 4.27 -18.44 16.45
CA VAL A 122 3.68 -17.12 16.19
C VAL A 122 3.46 -16.37 17.51
N ALA A 123 2.89 -17.03 18.51
CA ALA A 123 2.68 -16.48 19.84
C ALA A 123 4.02 -16.07 20.50
N LYS A 124 5.03 -16.95 20.41
CA LYS A 124 6.37 -16.62 20.92
C LYS A 124 6.94 -15.37 20.23
N LYS A 125 6.84 -15.27 18.90
CA LYS A 125 7.35 -14.11 18.16
C LYS A 125 6.60 -12.82 18.54
N LEU A 126 5.29 -12.89 18.76
CA LEU A 126 4.50 -11.77 19.25
C LEU A 126 4.98 -11.32 20.62
N ASN A 127 5.10 -12.26 21.58
CA ASN A 127 5.56 -11.98 22.94
C ASN A 127 6.99 -11.40 22.94
N ASP A 128 7.94 -12.03 22.24
CA ASP A 128 9.33 -11.53 22.11
C ASP A 128 9.34 -10.08 21.55
N THR A 129 8.45 -9.77 20.60
CA THR A 129 8.34 -8.43 20.02
C THR A 129 7.75 -7.44 21.04
N MET A 130 6.72 -7.85 21.77
CA MET A 130 6.11 -7.01 22.80
C MET A 130 7.11 -6.73 23.95
N GLU A 131 7.81 -7.75 24.44
CA GLU A 131 8.84 -7.59 25.48
C GLU A 131 9.97 -6.67 25.02
N LYS A 132 10.48 -6.87 23.80
CA LYS A 132 11.51 -6.01 23.21
C LYS A 132 11.06 -4.54 23.16
N ARG A 133 9.85 -4.27 22.66
CA ARG A 133 9.33 -2.90 22.55
C ARG A 133 8.98 -2.29 23.90
N ARG A 134 8.59 -3.13 24.86
CA ARG A 134 8.34 -2.69 26.25
C ARG A 134 9.62 -2.28 26.96
N ALA A 135 10.72 -2.98 26.67
CA ALA A 135 12.03 -2.74 27.28
C ALA A 135 12.81 -1.59 26.61
N GLU A 136 12.30 -1.02 25.50
CA GLU A 136 12.94 0.10 24.82
C GLU A 136 13.07 1.31 25.74
N THR A 137 14.24 1.93 25.75
CA THR A 137 14.44 3.27 26.31
C THR A 137 13.66 4.31 25.47
N SER A 138 13.41 5.49 26.03
CA SER A 138 12.76 6.58 25.30
C SER A 138 13.49 6.91 23.99
N SER A 139 14.82 6.94 24.01
CA SER A 139 15.64 7.23 22.82
C SER A 139 15.53 6.14 21.75
N GLU A 140 15.52 4.86 22.14
CA GLU A 140 15.35 3.74 21.19
C GLU A 140 13.96 3.75 20.57
N ARG A 141 12.93 4.05 21.37
CA ARG A 141 11.56 4.21 20.88
C ARG A 141 11.45 5.37 19.90
N GLU A 142 11.98 6.54 20.24
CA GLU A 142 12.00 7.72 19.37
C GLU A 142 12.72 7.40 18.04
N LYS A 143 13.88 6.76 18.10
CA LYS A 143 14.62 6.36 16.90
C LYS A 143 13.80 5.40 16.03
N ARG A 144 13.17 4.38 16.61
CA ARG A 144 12.34 3.41 15.89
C ARG A 144 11.14 4.09 15.23
N LEU A 145 10.47 5.00 15.93
CA LEU A 145 9.33 5.75 15.39
C LEU A 145 9.79 6.72 14.28
N ALA A 146 10.91 7.41 14.49
CA ALA A 146 11.48 8.31 13.48
C ALA A 146 11.89 7.56 12.19
N GLU A 147 12.48 6.35 12.31
CA GLU A 147 12.78 5.52 11.15
C GLU A 147 11.51 5.03 10.42
N PHE A 148 10.44 4.76 11.17
CA PHE A 148 9.15 4.42 10.61
C PHE A 148 8.55 5.61 9.85
N GLU A 149 8.49 6.78 10.48
CA GLU A 149 8.02 8.03 9.89
C GLU A 149 8.84 8.43 8.64
N LYS A 150 10.17 8.32 8.71
CA LYS A 150 11.05 8.64 7.58
C LYS A 150 10.70 7.83 6.33
N ARG A 151 10.49 6.51 6.47
CA ARG A 151 10.12 5.66 5.33
C ARG A 151 8.80 6.11 4.71
N HIS A 152 7.87 6.51 5.52
CA HIS A 152 6.59 7.00 5.04
C HIS A 152 6.67 8.38 4.37
N CYS A 153 7.50 9.28 4.89
CA CYS A 153 7.76 10.56 4.19
C CYS A 153 8.32 10.32 2.79
N GLU A 154 9.26 9.39 2.62
CA GLU A 154 9.82 9.04 1.31
C GLU A 154 8.75 8.48 0.35
N GLU A 155 7.78 7.73 0.87
CA GLU A 155 6.63 7.21 0.10
C GLU A 155 5.66 8.32 -0.32
N HIS A 156 5.43 9.33 0.52
CA HIS A 156 4.60 10.50 0.17
C HIS A 156 5.24 11.40 -0.88
N GLU A 157 6.52 11.65 -0.74
CA GLU A 157 7.27 12.42 -1.72
C GLU A 157 7.16 11.77 -3.11
N PHE A 158 7.19 10.42 -3.17
CA PHE A 158 6.95 9.67 -4.40
C PHE A 158 5.57 9.99 -5.02
N LEU A 159 4.49 9.99 -4.23
CA LEU A 159 3.13 10.27 -4.72
C LEU A 159 2.99 11.68 -5.27
N LEU A 160 3.64 12.63 -4.63
CA LEU A 160 3.59 14.04 -5.05
C LEU A 160 4.30 14.27 -6.39
N GLU A 161 5.20 13.38 -6.81
CA GLU A 161 5.85 13.44 -8.13
C GLU A 161 4.99 12.85 -9.26
N VAL A 162 4.01 11.99 -8.94
CA VAL A 162 3.16 11.32 -9.94
C VAL A 162 2.52 12.31 -10.94
N PRO A 163 1.94 13.46 -10.53
CA PRO A 163 1.33 14.39 -11.47
C PRO A 163 2.30 14.97 -12.49
N ASP A 164 3.58 15.02 -12.20
CA ASP A 164 4.61 15.60 -13.06
C ASP A 164 5.36 14.54 -13.90
N ALA A 165 5.21 13.25 -13.54
CA ALA A 165 5.87 12.15 -14.24
C ALA A 165 5.19 11.75 -15.56
N TYR A 166 3.93 12.17 -15.77
CA TYR A 166 3.12 11.68 -16.88
C TYR A 166 2.38 12.79 -17.63
N ASP A 167 2.11 12.53 -18.90
CA ASP A 167 1.09 13.23 -19.68
C ASP A 167 -0.23 12.50 -19.49
N PHE A 168 -1.13 13.09 -18.69
CA PHE A 168 -2.42 12.50 -18.34
C PHE A 168 -3.53 12.90 -19.32
N ARG A 169 -4.43 11.95 -19.61
CA ARG A 169 -5.62 12.16 -20.43
C ARG A 169 -6.83 11.47 -19.78
N ILE A 170 -7.97 12.15 -19.75
CA ILE A 170 -9.25 11.52 -19.43
C ILE A 170 -9.62 10.68 -20.65
N VAL A 171 -9.74 9.35 -20.45
CA VAL A 171 -10.07 8.40 -21.50
C VAL A 171 -11.51 7.89 -21.42
N GLY A 172 -12.21 8.22 -20.34
CA GLY A 172 -13.60 7.86 -20.13
C GLY A 172 -14.09 8.20 -18.74
N GLU A 173 -15.28 7.70 -18.45
CA GLU A 173 -15.94 7.76 -17.16
C GLU A 173 -16.59 6.41 -16.88
N GLU A 174 -16.48 5.95 -15.64
CA GLU A 174 -17.06 4.68 -15.20
C GLU A 174 -17.70 4.85 -13.82
N THR A 175 -18.62 3.95 -13.47
CA THR A 175 -19.10 3.85 -12.10
C THR A 175 -18.44 2.66 -11.42
N LEU A 176 -17.66 2.91 -10.40
CA LEU A 176 -16.95 1.89 -9.61
C LEU A 176 -17.52 1.86 -8.19
N ASN A 177 -18.06 0.71 -7.77
CA ASN A 177 -18.67 0.53 -6.45
C ASN A 177 -19.76 1.59 -6.13
N GLY A 178 -20.58 1.97 -7.16
CA GLY A 178 -21.63 2.98 -7.04
C GLY A 178 -21.15 4.43 -7.07
N ARG A 179 -19.86 4.68 -7.28
CA ARG A 179 -19.26 6.02 -7.32
C ARG A 179 -18.85 6.39 -8.75
N PRO A 180 -19.29 7.54 -9.26
CA PRO A 180 -18.88 8.01 -10.58
C PRO A 180 -17.39 8.42 -10.54
N ALA A 181 -16.60 7.92 -11.48
CA ALA A 181 -15.17 8.15 -11.56
C ALA A 181 -14.74 8.64 -12.94
N TYR A 182 -13.75 9.51 -12.97
CA TYR A 182 -12.94 9.75 -14.15
C TYR A 182 -12.01 8.57 -14.38
N VAL A 183 -11.88 8.12 -15.63
CA VAL A 183 -10.87 7.14 -16.04
C VAL A 183 -9.74 7.91 -16.72
N ILE A 184 -8.56 7.87 -16.15
CA ILE A 184 -7.42 8.68 -16.59
C ILE A 184 -6.25 7.77 -16.91
N SER A 185 -5.70 7.85 -18.13
CA SER A 185 -4.47 7.19 -18.52
C SER A 185 -3.29 8.15 -18.42
N GLY A 186 -2.11 7.63 -18.07
CA GLY A 186 -0.85 8.37 -18.04
C GLY A 186 0.19 7.76 -18.98
N GLU A 187 0.81 8.58 -19.82
CA GLU A 187 1.99 8.21 -20.60
C GLU A 187 3.23 8.85 -19.98
N PRO A 188 4.30 8.07 -19.74
CA PRO A 188 5.52 8.60 -19.12
C PRO A 188 6.13 9.75 -19.92
N ARG A 189 6.53 10.81 -19.25
CA ARG A 189 7.19 11.96 -19.86
C ARG A 189 8.68 11.72 -19.98
N ALA A 190 9.22 11.92 -21.16
CA ALA A 190 10.66 11.77 -21.45
C ALA A 190 11.55 12.80 -20.73
N ASP A 191 10.99 13.97 -20.41
CA ASP A 191 11.67 15.07 -19.72
C ASP A 191 11.53 15.03 -18.19
N PHE A 192 10.78 14.07 -17.64
CA PHE A 192 10.63 13.90 -16.19
C PHE A 192 11.98 13.60 -15.52
N ARG A 193 12.26 14.30 -14.44
CA ARG A 193 13.46 14.10 -13.60
C ARG A 193 13.02 13.89 -12.16
N PRO A 194 13.11 12.64 -11.64
CA PRO A 194 12.72 12.34 -10.27
C PRO A 194 13.62 13.05 -9.27
N THR A 195 13.02 13.64 -8.24
CA THR A 195 13.73 14.28 -7.14
C THR A 195 13.98 13.28 -6.00
N VAL A 196 13.08 12.30 -5.82
CA VAL A 196 13.28 11.21 -4.86
C VAL A 196 13.64 9.90 -5.55
N ASN A 197 14.42 9.08 -4.85
CA ASN A 197 14.93 7.83 -5.42
C ASN A 197 13.79 6.85 -5.79
N ALA A 198 12.73 6.80 -5.00
CA ALA A 198 11.57 5.95 -5.26
C ALA A 198 10.86 6.32 -6.58
N ALA A 199 10.81 7.59 -6.95
CA ALA A 199 10.14 8.07 -8.16
C ALA A 199 10.87 7.69 -9.47
N ARG A 200 12.08 7.11 -9.41
CA ARG A 200 12.79 6.58 -10.58
C ARG A 200 12.06 5.41 -11.26
N VAL A 201 11.09 4.81 -10.58
CA VAL A 201 10.25 3.76 -11.16
C VAL A 201 9.15 4.32 -12.06
N LEU A 202 8.69 5.56 -11.84
CA LEU A 202 7.54 6.15 -12.55
C LEU A 202 7.68 6.11 -14.08
N PRO A 203 8.80 6.49 -14.70
CA PRO A 203 8.93 6.42 -16.15
C PRO A 203 8.86 5.00 -16.74
N LYS A 204 8.89 3.99 -15.89
CA LYS A 204 8.85 2.57 -16.27
C LYS A 204 7.48 1.93 -16.10
N LEU A 205 6.51 2.71 -15.69
CA LEU A 205 5.12 2.32 -15.47
C LEU A 205 4.21 3.12 -16.40
N ARG A 206 3.14 2.47 -16.88
CA ARG A 206 2.03 3.13 -17.57
C ARG A 206 0.79 2.99 -16.70
N PRO A 207 0.40 4.05 -15.96
CA PRO A 207 -0.75 3.99 -15.07
C PRO A 207 -2.07 4.26 -15.78
N LYS A 208 -3.14 3.66 -15.24
CA LYS A 208 -4.54 4.00 -15.48
C LYS A 208 -5.20 4.16 -14.11
N LEU A 209 -5.87 5.28 -13.90
CA LEU A 209 -6.43 5.68 -12.61
C LEU A 209 -7.94 5.89 -12.73
N TRP A 210 -8.70 5.39 -11.76
CA TRP A 210 -10.11 5.70 -11.55
C TRP A 210 -10.20 6.64 -10.36
N ILE A 211 -10.60 7.88 -10.61
CA ILE A 211 -10.65 8.94 -9.59
C ILE A 211 -12.08 9.40 -9.41
N ASP A 212 -12.59 9.31 -8.18
CA ASP A 212 -13.93 9.78 -7.79
C ASP A 212 -14.15 11.24 -8.20
N LYS A 213 -15.27 11.50 -8.86
CA LYS A 213 -15.59 12.85 -9.38
C LYS A 213 -15.91 13.86 -8.29
N THR A 214 -16.35 13.41 -7.14
CA THR A 214 -16.82 14.26 -6.05
C THR A 214 -15.70 14.56 -5.05
N GLU A 215 -15.01 13.50 -4.61
CA GLU A 215 -14.02 13.59 -3.54
C GLU A 215 -12.59 13.69 -4.05
N PHE A 216 -12.37 13.43 -5.35
CA PHE A 216 -11.02 13.33 -5.94
C PHE A 216 -10.14 12.28 -5.25
N GLN A 217 -10.74 11.24 -4.68
CA GLN A 217 -10.00 10.08 -4.19
C GLN A 217 -9.81 9.09 -5.34
N TRP A 218 -8.63 8.48 -5.47
CA TRP A 218 -8.49 7.37 -6.39
C TRP A 218 -9.19 6.13 -5.82
N LEU A 219 -9.94 5.44 -6.67
CA LEU A 219 -10.72 4.26 -6.31
C LEU A 219 -10.00 2.99 -6.73
N ARG A 220 -9.36 3.05 -7.90
CA ARG A 220 -8.59 1.97 -8.49
C ARG A 220 -7.40 2.54 -9.24
N MET A 221 -6.30 1.81 -9.21
CA MET A 221 -5.09 2.05 -9.98
C MET A 221 -4.68 0.75 -10.66
N ASP A 222 -4.46 0.82 -11.97
CA ASP A 222 -3.76 -0.21 -12.75
C ASP A 222 -2.43 0.37 -13.23
N ALA A 223 -1.38 -0.43 -13.25
CA ALA A 223 -0.10 0.00 -13.80
C ALA A 223 0.60 -1.16 -14.51
N ASP A 224 0.89 -0.98 -15.80
CA ASP A 224 1.71 -1.91 -16.57
C ASP A 224 3.18 -1.53 -16.46
N VAL A 225 4.04 -2.52 -16.24
CA VAL A 225 5.50 -2.35 -16.32
C VAL A 225 5.90 -2.36 -17.80
N ILE A 226 6.40 -1.23 -18.30
CA ILE A 226 6.77 -1.03 -19.70
C ILE A 226 8.28 -1.05 -19.95
N ASP A 227 9.09 -0.93 -18.89
CA ASP A 227 10.55 -1.08 -18.93
C ASP A 227 11.04 -1.79 -17.68
N THR A 228 12.22 -2.40 -17.75
CA THR A 228 12.80 -3.19 -16.65
C THR A 228 13.05 -2.32 -15.42
N ILE A 229 12.46 -2.70 -14.29
CA ILE A 229 12.70 -2.11 -12.99
C ILE A 229 13.71 -2.99 -12.23
N THR A 230 14.74 -2.37 -11.66
CA THR A 230 15.81 -3.07 -10.98
C THR A 230 15.93 -2.61 -9.53
N TRP A 231 15.98 -3.56 -8.59
CA TRP A 231 16.23 -3.30 -7.18
C TRP A 231 17.49 -4.00 -6.68
N GLY A 232 18.20 -3.35 -5.77
CA GLY A 232 19.43 -3.91 -5.21
C GLY A 232 20.52 -4.17 -6.26
N GLY A 233 20.63 -3.28 -7.25
CA GLY A 233 21.54 -3.40 -8.38
C GLY A 233 21.08 -4.48 -9.37
N PHE A 234 21.47 -5.73 -9.15
CA PHE A 234 21.12 -6.86 -10.02
C PHE A 234 20.32 -7.96 -9.32
N LEU A 235 19.97 -7.77 -8.05
CA LEU A 235 19.36 -8.83 -7.23
C LEU A 235 17.94 -9.17 -7.68
N LEU A 236 17.14 -8.16 -8.04
CA LEU A 236 15.80 -8.36 -8.55
C LEU A 236 15.58 -7.46 -9.77
N ARG A 237 15.11 -8.07 -10.87
CA ARG A 237 14.69 -7.38 -12.08
C ARG A 237 13.26 -7.76 -12.39
N LEU A 238 12.38 -6.75 -12.39
CA LEU A 238 11.00 -6.87 -12.83
C LEU A 238 10.94 -6.49 -14.31
N HIS A 239 10.35 -7.37 -15.11
CA HIS A 239 10.30 -7.22 -16.57
C HIS A 239 9.00 -6.58 -17.05
N PRO A 240 9.00 -5.99 -18.26
CA PRO A 240 7.77 -5.66 -18.96
C PRO A 240 6.83 -6.86 -19.04
N GLY A 241 5.52 -6.59 -18.94
CA GLY A 241 4.48 -7.62 -18.82
C GLY A 241 4.07 -7.91 -17.37
N SER A 242 4.79 -7.37 -16.39
CA SER A 242 4.27 -7.32 -15.01
C SER A 242 3.15 -6.27 -14.92
N HIS A 243 2.17 -6.55 -14.06
CA HIS A 243 0.98 -5.73 -13.88
C HIS A 243 0.66 -5.56 -12.40
N ILE A 244 0.18 -4.39 -12.03
CA ILE A 244 -0.22 -4.04 -10.67
C ILE A 244 -1.61 -3.45 -10.74
N GLU A 245 -2.54 -3.99 -9.95
CA GLU A 245 -3.87 -3.46 -9.75
C GLU A 245 -4.12 -3.29 -8.25
N ILE A 246 -4.66 -2.15 -7.84
CA ILE A 246 -5.03 -1.88 -6.45
C ILE A 246 -6.37 -1.16 -6.44
N GLU A 247 -7.29 -1.62 -5.59
CA GLU A 247 -8.54 -0.93 -5.32
C GLU A 247 -8.65 -0.52 -3.86
N GLN A 248 -9.36 0.60 -3.64
CA GLN A 248 -9.68 1.12 -2.31
C GLN A 248 -11.19 1.13 -2.06
N THR A 249 -11.55 1.14 -0.79
CA THR A 249 -12.94 1.29 -0.34
C THR A 249 -13.02 2.34 0.78
N LEU A 250 -14.16 3.02 0.84
CA LEU A 250 -14.44 3.97 1.92
C LEU A 250 -14.96 3.22 3.15
N VAL A 251 -14.23 3.30 4.25
CA VAL A 251 -14.56 2.66 5.52
C VAL A 251 -15.11 3.70 6.48
N ASN A 252 -16.23 3.39 7.14
CA ASN A 252 -16.91 4.24 8.12
C ASN A 252 -17.23 5.68 7.63
N ASN A 253 -17.30 5.90 6.32
CA ASN A 253 -17.46 7.22 5.68
C ASN A 253 -16.38 8.23 6.07
N GLU A 254 -15.18 7.79 6.46
CA GLU A 254 -14.13 8.70 6.94
C GLU A 254 -12.74 8.43 6.36
N VAL A 255 -12.45 7.21 5.96
CA VAL A 255 -11.11 6.81 5.51
C VAL A 255 -11.16 5.88 4.33
N TRP A 256 -10.28 6.10 3.37
CA TRP A 256 -10.09 5.20 2.23
C TRP A 256 -9.00 4.19 2.56
N LEU A 257 -9.32 2.91 2.42
CA LEU A 257 -8.45 1.80 2.77
C LEU A 257 -8.41 0.78 1.63
N PRO A 258 -7.31 0.01 1.48
CA PRO A 258 -7.21 -1.03 0.47
C PRO A 258 -8.39 -2.01 0.55
N LEU A 259 -8.95 -2.40 -0.57
CA LEU A 259 -9.95 -3.47 -0.67
C LEU A 259 -9.31 -4.75 -1.17
N HIS A 260 -8.60 -4.66 -2.27
CA HIS A 260 -7.77 -5.74 -2.78
C HIS A 260 -6.63 -5.20 -3.67
N ALA A 261 -5.63 -6.07 -3.86
CA ALA A 261 -4.57 -5.84 -4.83
C ALA A 261 -4.30 -7.13 -5.60
N HIS A 262 -4.03 -6.98 -6.89
CA HIS A 262 -3.60 -8.05 -7.76
C HIS A 262 -2.30 -7.66 -8.44
N ILE A 263 -1.27 -8.49 -8.32
CA ILE A 263 0.06 -8.19 -8.83
C ILE A 263 0.60 -9.39 -9.58
N VAL A 264 0.86 -9.20 -10.86
CA VAL A 264 1.53 -10.20 -11.70
C VAL A 264 2.96 -9.78 -11.89
N PHE A 265 3.89 -10.61 -11.41
CA PHE A 265 5.32 -10.39 -11.59
C PHE A 265 5.91 -11.35 -12.61
N ASP A 266 6.59 -10.82 -13.63
CA ASP A 266 7.60 -11.53 -14.40
C ASP A 266 8.96 -10.94 -14.02
N ALA A 267 9.78 -11.70 -13.32
CA ALA A 267 11.03 -11.21 -12.77
C ALA A 267 12.17 -12.22 -12.89
N ARG A 268 13.40 -11.72 -12.74
CA ARG A 268 14.60 -12.55 -12.55
C ARG A 268 15.31 -12.19 -11.25
N VAL A 269 15.69 -13.23 -10.52
CA VAL A 269 16.50 -13.11 -9.30
C VAL A 269 17.93 -13.52 -9.61
N ALA A 270 18.88 -12.70 -9.14
CA ALA A 270 20.31 -12.89 -9.34
C ALA A 270 20.71 -13.15 -10.80
N LEU A 271 20.02 -12.51 -11.76
CA LEU A 271 20.22 -12.59 -13.22
C LEU A 271 19.89 -13.95 -13.88
N VAL A 272 19.73 -15.01 -13.11
CA VAL A 272 19.67 -16.39 -13.64
C VAL A 272 18.32 -17.08 -13.41
N LYS A 273 17.65 -16.84 -12.28
CA LYS A 273 16.42 -17.57 -11.93
C LYS A 273 15.18 -16.78 -12.34
N PRO A 274 14.44 -17.21 -13.38
CA PRO A 274 13.13 -16.60 -13.68
C PRO A 274 12.15 -16.96 -12.57
N ILE A 275 11.34 -16.00 -12.19
CA ILE A 275 10.24 -16.14 -11.24
C ILE A 275 9.02 -15.46 -11.84
N ARG A 276 7.91 -16.20 -11.94
CA ARG A 276 6.60 -15.66 -12.26
C ARG A 276 5.69 -15.85 -11.07
N LEU A 277 5.17 -14.75 -10.57
CA LEU A 277 4.27 -14.74 -9.43
C LEU A 277 2.96 -14.05 -9.81
N ASP A 278 1.88 -14.65 -9.38
CA ASP A 278 0.53 -14.10 -9.40
C ASP A 278 0.09 -13.95 -7.94
N ILE A 279 -0.06 -12.71 -7.47
CA ILE A 279 -0.28 -12.38 -6.06
C ILE A 279 -1.62 -11.67 -5.94
N HIS A 280 -2.51 -12.23 -5.13
CA HIS A 280 -3.78 -11.61 -4.74
C HIS A 280 -3.75 -11.27 -3.26
N ALA A 281 -4.02 -10.01 -2.94
CA ALA A 281 -4.22 -9.55 -1.57
C ALA A 281 -5.66 -9.06 -1.41
N ALA A 282 -6.33 -9.50 -0.35
CA ALA A 282 -7.66 -9.05 0.04
C ALA A 282 -7.60 -8.50 1.46
N PHE A 283 -8.29 -7.38 1.69
CA PHE A 283 -8.29 -6.68 2.96
C PHE A 283 -9.72 -6.58 3.48
N SER A 284 -9.93 -6.90 4.76
CA SER A 284 -11.26 -6.97 5.37
C SER A 284 -11.21 -6.67 6.86
N ASP A 285 -12.38 -6.68 7.49
CA ASP A 285 -12.54 -6.56 8.94
C ASP A 285 -11.84 -5.32 9.53
N TYR A 286 -11.97 -4.21 8.84
CA TYR A 286 -11.45 -2.93 9.30
C TYR A 286 -12.10 -2.50 10.63
N LYS A 287 -11.28 -2.32 11.66
CA LYS A 287 -11.73 -1.90 13.00
C LYS A 287 -10.94 -0.67 13.43
N LYS A 288 -11.65 0.41 13.73
CA LYS A 288 -11.04 1.59 14.31
C LYS A 288 -10.67 1.29 15.75
N PHE A 289 -9.39 1.45 16.10
CA PHE A 289 -8.97 1.36 17.50
C PHE A 289 -8.77 2.77 18.07
N ARG A 290 -9.11 2.94 19.34
CA ARG A 290 -8.77 4.16 20.07
C ARG A 290 -7.47 3.91 20.83
N ALA A 291 -6.54 4.83 20.77
CA ALA A 291 -5.23 4.75 21.44
C ALA A 291 -5.30 4.54 22.98
N GLU A 292 -6.49 4.69 23.57
CA GLU A 292 -6.74 4.44 24.99
C GLU A 292 -7.00 2.96 25.32
N SER A 293 -7.20 2.09 24.33
CA SER A 293 -7.35 0.66 24.58
C SER A 293 -5.98 0.02 24.77
N LYS A 294 -5.49 -0.01 26.01
CA LYS A 294 -4.46 -0.98 26.44
C LYS A 294 -4.94 -2.34 26.02
N ILE A 295 -4.14 -3.07 25.22
CA ILE A 295 -4.35 -4.51 25.02
C ILE A 295 -4.11 -5.17 26.38
N ILE A 296 -5.17 -5.34 27.13
CA ILE A 296 -5.19 -6.12 28.37
C ILE A 296 -5.56 -7.54 27.92
N SER A 297 -4.58 -8.39 27.90
CA SER A 297 -4.63 -9.84 27.70
C SER A 297 -5.22 -10.36 26.37
N VAL A 298 -4.39 -11.03 25.60
CA VAL A 298 -4.83 -12.14 24.74
C VAL A 298 -5.40 -13.20 25.69
N GLY A 299 -6.73 -13.40 25.62
CA GLY A 299 -7.43 -14.30 26.51
C GLY A 299 -6.84 -15.70 26.50
N GLU A 300 -6.74 -16.28 27.68
CA GLU A 300 -6.54 -17.70 27.88
C GLU A 300 -7.59 -18.47 27.08
N VAL A 301 -7.12 -19.38 26.24
CA VAL A 301 -7.95 -20.42 25.64
C VAL A 301 -8.36 -21.31 26.77
N GLN A 302 -9.60 -21.18 27.25
CA GLN A 302 -10.21 -22.18 28.14
C GLN A 302 -10.42 -23.47 27.35
N HIS A 303 -9.92 -24.54 27.91
CA HIS A 303 -10.05 -25.94 27.45
C HIS A 303 -11.51 -26.44 27.43
#